data_a1073c351b4bbda4660f915914917860
#
_entry.id   a1073c351b4bbda4660f915914917860
#
_cell.length_a   1.000
_cell.length_b   1.000
_cell.length_c   1.000
_cell.angle_alpha   90.00
_cell.angle_beta   90.00
_cell.angle_gamma   90.00
#
_symmetry.space_group_name_H-M   'P 1'
#
loop_
_entity.id
_entity.type
_entity.pdbx_description
1 polymer ?
#
loop_
_entity_poly.entity_id
_entity_poly.type
_entity_poly.pdbx_seq_one_letter_code
_entity_poly.pdbx_strand_id
1 'polypeptide(L)'
;MKKAIVTIAAIALASSLVFAQDLNEVTEIFNAGAAALDNSDKAAALEAFEKALPLAEALGEEGKDIVSQCKGIIPNLNLSIAKDLVKAADFDGAVEKLNAAKEKAEKFEAADILEEIGTLLPQVLLSKGNSLLTAKDYAGAAAVYKDIIAADETNGMAALRLGQALSASGDLQGAIDAFTKAAANGQEANANKQLGNINLKAAAAALKEKKYADAVASAVKATEYGDNPQAFQIAAQASQLAGKANDAIKYFEKYLELAPTAKNAGQIAYTIGALYQQNKNVAKAKEYYTKAQNDPKYGAEAKKLLDALK
;
A
#
# COMPACT_ATOMS: atom_id res chain seq x y z
N MET A 1 9.51 -0.75 -29.64
CA MET A 1 10.27 0.34 -28.99
C MET A 1 10.99 1.12 -30.09
N LYS A 2 10.39 2.21 -30.55
CA LYS A 2 11.05 3.12 -31.51
C LYS A 2 12.01 3.98 -30.68
N LYS A 3 13.31 3.84 -30.95
CA LYS A 3 14.32 4.74 -30.43
C LYS A 3 14.04 6.12 -31.05
N ALA A 4 13.60 7.06 -30.22
CA ALA A 4 13.64 8.48 -30.60
C ALA A 4 15.13 8.87 -30.61
N ILE A 5 15.74 8.79 -31.79
CA ILE A 5 17.05 9.35 -32.04
C ILE A 5 16.79 10.86 -32.19
N VAL A 6 17.11 11.62 -31.15
CA VAL A 6 17.19 13.08 -31.27
C VAL A 6 18.38 13.38 -32.18
N THR A 7 18.11 13.68 -33.44
CA THR A 7 19.13 14.11 -34.37
C THR A 7 19.46 15.57 -34.04
N ILE A 8 20.57 15.77 -33.34
CA ILE A 8 21.08 17.11 -33.02
C ILE A 8 21.76 17.63 -34.31
N ALA A 9 21.13 18.57 -34.96
CA ALA A 9 21.73 19.27 -36.08
C ALA A 9 22.72 20.31 -35.55
N ALA A 10 23.98 20.20 -35.95
CA ALA A 10 25.00 21.24 -35.69
C ALA A 10 24.62 22.50 -36.45
N ILE A 11 24.51 23.61 -35.73
CA ILE A 11 24.19 24.94 -36.30
C ILE A 11 25.48 25.62 -36.74
N ALA A 12 25.61 25.88 -38.05
CA ALA A 12 26.65 26.72 -38.61
C ALA A 12 26.04 28.08 -38.98
N LEU A 13 26.34 29.12 -38.23
CA LEU A 13 25.86 30.50 -38.48
C LEU A 13 27.02 31.46 -38.73
N ALA A 14 26.92 32.23 -39.79
CA ALA A 14 27.81 33.34 -40.12
C ALA A 14 27.05 34.67 -40.03
N SER A 15 27.53 35.59 -39.23
CA SER A 15 27.69 37.02 -39.45
C SER A 15 27.29 37.98 -38.31
N SER A 16 28.16 38.98 -38.17
CA SER A 16 28.19 40.26 -37.49
C SER A 16 28.93 40.35 -36.13
N LEU A 17 29.88 41.28 -36.04
CA LEU A 17 31.11 41.19 -35.24
C LEU A 17 31.04 41.43 -33.72
N VAL A 18 29.91 41.76 -33.13
CA VAL A 18 29.81 41.93 -31.66
C VAL A 18 28.83 40.89 -31.07
N PHE A 19 27.69 40.63 -31.68
CA PHE A 19 26.75 39.58 -31.29
C PHE A 19 27.26 38.18 -31.66
N ALA A 20 28.17 38.06 -32.63
CA ALA A 20 28.79 36.81 -33.06
C ALA A 20 29.61 36.12 -31.95
N GLN A 21 30.18 36.87 -31.02
CA GLN A 21 30.97 36.31 -29.92
C GLN A 21 30.08 35.66 -28.88
N ASP A 22 28.95 36.27 -28.53
CA ASP A 22 28.01 35.76 -27.56
C ASP A 22 27.25 34.50 -28.12
N LEU A 23 26.87 34.50 -29.40
CA LEU A 23 26.25 33.34 -30.06
C LEU A 23 27.23 32.19 -30.19
N ASN A 24 28.51 32.44 -30.47
CA ASN A 24 29.54 31.41 -30.53
C ASN A 24 29.74 30.74 -29.15
N GLU A 25 29.79 31.54 -28.07
CA GLU A 25 29.90 31.00 -26.70
C GLU A 25 28.70 30.09 -26.35
N VAL A 26 27.48 30.56 -26.63
CA VAL A 26 26.27 29.76 -26.38
C VAL A 26 26.26 28.47 -27.20
N THR A 27 26.69 28.55 -28.47
CA THR A 27 26.81 27.40 -29.38
C THR A 27 27.85 26.39 -28.86
N GLU A 28 28.98 26.83 -28.33
CA GLU A 28 29.99 25.98 -27.74
C GLU A 28 29.47 25.27 -26.51
N ILE A 29 28.73 25.94 -25.61
CA ILE A 29 28.08 25.31 -24.44
C ILE A 29 27.06 24.29 -24.89
N PHE A 30 26.21 24.62 -25.87
CA PHE A 30 25.22 23.68 -26.42
C PHE A 30 25.88 22.45 -27.03
N ASN A 31 26.94 22.64 -27.83
CA ASN A 31 27.68 21.52 -28.45
C ASN A 31 28.42 20.67 -27.41
N ALA A 32 28.88 21.25 -26.32
CA ALA A 32 29.45 20.49 -25.21
C ALA A 32 28.38 19.57 -24.56
N GLY A 33 27.14 20.06 -24.41
CA GLY A 33 26.02 19.23 -23.99
C GLY A 33 25.70 18.08 -24.94
N ALA A 34 25.72 18.34 -26.25
CA ALA A 34 25.55 17.32 -27.28
C ALA A 34 26.67 16.27 -27.22
N ALA A 35 27.92 16.67 -27.10
CA ALA A 35 29.05 15.76 -26.95
C ALA A 35 28.97 14.92 -25.66
N ALA A 36 28.49 15.49 -24.57
CA ALA A 36 28.24 14.75 -23.33
C ALA A 36 27.16 13.66 -23.53
N LEU A 37 26.11 13.95 -24.31
CA LEU A 37 25.09 12.92 -24.67
C LEU A 37 25.69 11.78 -25.50
N ASP A 38 26.52 12.08 -26.47
CA ASP A 38 27.20 11.08 -27.29
C ASP A 38 28.08 10.16 -26.41
N ASN A 39 28.67 10.71 -25.36
CA ASN A 39 29.44 9.98 -24.36
C ASN A 39 28.55 9.33 -23.28
N SER A 40 27.23 9.38 -23.40
CA SER A 40 26.25 8.85 -22.42
C SER A 40 26.31 9.54 -21.05
N ASP A 41 26.94 10.70 -20.93
CA ASP A 41 26.94 11.51 -19.70
C ASP A 41 25.77 12.45 -19.68
N LYS A 42 24.62 11.92 -19.26
CA LYS A 42 23.36 12.66 -19.20
C LYS A 42 23.41 13.82 -18.19
N ALA A 43 24.19 13.68 -17.12
CA ALA A 43 24.28 14.72 -16.09
C ALA A 43 25.03 15.94 -16.61
N ALA A 44 26.21 15.74 -17.20
CA ALA A 44 26.96 16.84 -17.84
C ALA A 44 26.19 17.46 -19.02
N ALA A 45 25.46 16.65 -19.78
CA ALA A 45 24.61 17.16 -20.87
C ALA A 45 23.49 18.06 -20.33
N LEU A 46 22.80 17.63 -19.27
CA LEU A 46 21.72 18.41 -18.65
C LEU A 46 22.25 19.77 -18.16
N GLU A 47 23.37 19.77 -17.43
CA GLU A 47 24.02 20.99 -16.94
C GLU A 47 24.35 21.96 -18.10
N ALA A 48 24.92 21.46 -19.19
CA ALA A 48 25.26 22.27 -20.33
C ALA A 48 24.02 22.89 -21.01
N PHE A 49 22.95 22.10 -21.21
CA PHE A 49 21.72 22.63 -21.84
C PHE A 49 20.97 23.60 -20.91
N GLU A 50 20.93 23.34 -19.60
CA GLU A 50 20.35 24.27 -18.62
C GLU A 50 21.14 25.60 -18.54
N LYS A 51 22.46 25.59 -18.80
CA LYS A 51 23.30 26.77 -18.90
C LYS A 51 23.12 27.50 -20.25
N ALA A 52 23.02 26.77 -21.36
CA ALA A 52 22.83 27.31 -22.69
C ALA A 52 21.49 28.04 -22.87
N LEU A 53 20.40 27.48 -22.28
CA LEU A 53 19.04 27.98 -22.50
C LEU A 53 18.86 29.47 -22.14
N PRO A 54 19.17 29.95 -20.92
CA PRO A 54 18.98 31.36 -20.57
C PRO A 54 19.89 32.29 -21.37
N LEU A 55 21.09 31.85 -21.74
CA LEU A 55 21.99 32.61 -22.59
C LEU A 55 21.45 32.75 -24.02
N ALA A 56 20.90 31.65 -24.57
CA ALA A 56 20.25 31.70 -25.89
C ALA A 56 18.95 32.53 -25.86
N GLU A 57 18.17 32.49 -24.78
CA GLU A 57 16.99 33.37 -24.63
C GLU A 57 17.37 34.85 -24.62
N ALA A 58 18.51 35.20 -24.04
CA ALA A 58 19.03 36.59 -24.03
C ALA A 58 19.43 37.11 -25.43
N LEU A 59 19.78 36.21 -26.36
CA LEU A 59 20.13 36.56 -27.75
C LEU A 59 18.90 36.83 -28.65
N GLY A 60 17.67 36.59 -28.14
CA GLY A 60 16.44 36.83 -28.91
C GLY A 60 16.35 35.96 -30.19
N GLU A 61 16.15 36.55 -31.33
CA GLU A 61 15.98 35.80 -32.58
C GLU A 61 17.23 35.00 -33.00
N GLU A 62 18.43 35.44 -32.65
CA GLU A 62 19.68 34.75 -32.99
C GLU A 62 19.84 33.45 -32.19
N GLY A 63 19.31 33.39 -30.93
CA GLY A 63 19.35 32.23 -30.08
C GLY A 63 18.17 31.27 -30.25
N LYS A 64 17.17 31.60 -31.05
CA LYS A 64 15.86 30.91 -31.14
C LYS A 64 15.95 29.39 -31.39
N ASP A 65 16.86 28.96 -32.26
CA ASP A 65 17.04 27.57 -32.58
C ASP A 65 17.60 26.78 -31.40
N ILE A 66 18.56 27.34 -30.66
CA ILE A 66 19.12 26.74 -29.46
C ILE A 66 18.06 26.67 -28.37
N VAL A 67 17.28 27.74 -28.16
CA VAL A 67 16.16 27.79 -27.22
C VAL A 67 15.16 26.67 -27.52
N SER A 68 14.76 26.53 -28.80
CA SER A 68 13.80 25.50 -29.20
C SER A 68 14.33 24.09 -28.90
N GLN A 69 15.60 23.83 -29.21
CA GLN A 69 16.22 22.52 -28.93
C GLN A 69 16.36 22.25 -27.43
N CYS A 70 16.83 23.23 -26.66
CA CYS A 70 16.95 23.10 -25.20
C CYS A 70 15.60 22.82 -24.53
N LYS A 71 14.53 23.51 -24.95
CA LYS A 71 13.17 23.28 -24.44
C LYS A 71 12.66 21.88 -24.72
N GLY A 72 13.05 21.28 -25.84
CA GLY A 72 12.74 19.87 -26.13
C GLY A 72 13.64 18.88 -25.38
N ILE A 73 14.92 19.20 -25.20
CA ILE A 73 15.89 18.26 -24.62
C ILE A 73 15.83 18.20 -23.10
N ILE A 74 15.75 19.34 -22.41
CA ILE A 74 15.87 19.41 -20.94
C ILE A 74 14.83 18.56 -20.20
N PRO A 75 13.51 18.63 -20.49
CA PRO A 75 12.54 17.79 -19.80
C PRO A 75 12.73 16.31 -20.10
N ASN A 76 13.04 15.96 -21.37
CA ASN A 76 13.34 14.59 -21.77
C ASN A 76 14.56 14.01 -21.05
N LEU A 77 15.60 14.83 -20.87
CA LEU A 77 16.83 14.41 -20.24
C LEU A 77 16.65 14.17 -18.73
N ASN A 78 15.92 15.07 -18.04
CA ASN A 78 15.53 14.85 -16.66
C ASN A 78 14.71 13.56 -16.49
N LEU A 79 13.73 13.31 -17.36
CA LEU A 79 12.94 12.08 -17.37
C LEU A 79 13.83 10.85 -17.62
N SER A 80 14.78 10.96 -18.53
CA SER A 80 15.71 9.85 -18.83
C SER A 80 16.64 9.54 -17.65
N ILE A 81 17.15 10.57 -16.96
CA ILE A 81 17.96 10.40 -15.74
C ILE A 81 17.10 9.76 -14.63
N ALA A 82 15.87 10.23 -14.45
CA ALA A 82 14.95 9.64 -13.47
C ALA A 82 14.75 8.14 -13.71
N LYS A 83 14.54 7.72 -14.96
CA LYS A 83 14.42 6.30 -15.31
C LYS A 83 15.67 5.48 -14.99
N ASP A 84 16.84 6.06 -15.12
CA ASP A 84 18.10 5.38 -14.76
C ASP A 84 18.26 5.29 -13.24
N LEU A 85 17.88 6.32 -12.49
CA LEU A 85 17.83 6.30 -11.02
C LEU A 85 16.84 5.26 -10.48
N VAL A 86 15.67 5.09 -11.12
CA VAL A 86 14.73 4.01 -10.79
C VAL A 86 15.38 2.64 -10.94
N LYS A 87 16.13 2.39 -12.03
CA LYS A 87 16.86 1.12 -12.23
C LYS A 87 17.94 0.90 -11.17
N ALA A 88 18.55 1.98 -10.69
CA ALA A 88 19.51 1.95 -9.60
C ALA A 88 18.88 1.85 -8.20
N ALA A 89 17.55 1.82 -8.11
CA ALA A 89 16.77 1.87 -6.88
C ALA A 89 17.00 3.14 -6.04
N ASP A 90 17.51 4.21 -6.65
CA ASP A 90 17.55 5.54 -6.05
C ASP A 90 16.22 6.25 -6.32
N PHE A 91 15.22 5.93 -5.48
CA PHE A 91 13.87 6.47 -5.64
C PHE A 91 13.77 7.94 -5.23
N ASP A 92 14.63 8.41 -4.33
CA ASP A 92 14.66 9.82 -3.93
C ASP A 92 15.16 10.69 -5.08
N GLY A 93 16.30 10.35 -5.65
CA GLY A 93 16.83 11.03 -6.83
C GLY A 93 15.89 10.93 -8.04
N ALA A 94 15.22 9.77 -8.22
CA ALA A 94 14.25 9.60 -9.29
C ALA A 94 13.04 10.53 -9.15
N VAL A 95 12.49 10.68 -7.94
CA VAL A 95 11.37 11.61 -7.67
C VAL A 95 11.80 13.07 -7.89
N GLU A 96 13.01 13.44 -7.45
CA GLU A 96 13.56 14.78 -7.69
C GLU A 96 13.63 15.08 -9.20
N LYS A 97 14.21 14.18 -9.98
CA LYS A 97 14.34 14.36 -11.44
C LYS A 97 12.99 14.30 -12.18
N LEU A 98 12.02 13.50 -11.71
CA LEU A 98 10.66 13.52 -12.27
C LEU A 98 9.95 14.86 -12.01
N ASN A 99 10.10 15.41 -10.82
CA ASN A 99 9.53 16.73 -10.51
C ASN A 99 10.20 17.85 -11.33
N ALA A 100 11.52 17.81 -11.49
CA ALA A 100 12.24 18.74 -12.37
C ALA A 100 11.79 18.60 -13.84
N ALA A 101 11.62 17.35 -14.32
CA ALA A 101 11.10 17.09 -15.66
C ALA A 101 9.68 17.65 -15.83
N LYS A 102 8.82 17.47 -14.82
CA LYS A 102 7.44 17.97 -14.80
C LYS A 102 7.41 19.51 -14.88
N GLU A 103 8.17 20.19 -14.03
CA GLU A 103 8.26 21.67 -14.03
C GLU A 103 8.68 22.21 -15.40
N LYS A 104 9.72 21.60 -16.00
CA LYS A 104 10.20 22.02 -17.32
C LYS A 104 9.20 21.68 -18.42
N ALA A 105 8.55 20.51 -18.36
CA ALA A 105 7.53 20.10 -19.31
C ALA A 105 6.29 21.01 -19.26
N GLU A 106 5.85 21.41 -18.08
CA GLU A 106 4.77 22.40 -17.89
C GLU A 106 5.16 23.76 -18.48
N LYS A 107 6.38 24.26 -18.18
CA LYS A 107 6.89 25.53 -18.67
C LYS A 107 7.04 25.57 -20.20
N PHE A 108 7.40 24.43 -20.79
CA PHE A 108 7.69 24.33 -22.23
C PHE A 108 6.57 23.68 -23.04
N GLU A 109 5.41 23.41 -22.40
CA GLU A 109 4.22 22.82 -23.03
C GLU A 109 4.48 21.44 -23.67
N ALA A 110 5.36 20.63 -23.04
CA ALA A 110 5.72 19.29 -23.52
C ALA A 110 4.71 18.25 -23.00
N ALA A 111 3.56 18.15 -23.67
CA ALA A 111 2.42 17.35 -23.23
C ALA A 111 2.72 15.84 -23.17
N ASP A 112 3.52 15.32 -24.09
CA ASP A 112 3.94 13.91 -24.13
C ASP A 112 4.79 13.53 -22.91
N ILE A 113 5.67 14.44 -22.46
CA ILE A 113 6.47 14.23 -21.26
C ILE A 113 5.60 14.27 -20.00
N LEU A 114 4.63 15.19 -19.94
CA LEU A 114 3.68 15.27 -18.83
C LEU A 114 2.83 14.00 -18.70
N GLU A 115 2.39 13.43 -19.81
CA GLU A 115 1.65 12.15 -19.82
C GLU A 115 2.52 11.02 -19.28
N GLU A 116 3.77 10.92 -19.73
CA GLU A 116 4.68 9.88 -19.26
C GLU A 116 5.02 10.04 -17.78
N ILE A 117 5.27 11.25 -17.30
CA ILE A 117 5.50 11.52 -15.87
C ILE A 117 4.26 11.19 -15.06
N GLY A 118 3.08 11.53 -15.56
CA GLY A 118 1.80 11.22 -14.91
C GLY A 118 1.61 9.73 -14.61
N THR A 119 2.14 8.87 -15.48
CA THR A 119 2.12 7.41 -15.27
C THR A 119 3.29 6.90 -14.43
N LEU A 120 4.46 7.47 -14.56
CA LEU A 120 5.69 6.97 -13.94
C LEU A 120 5.83 7.42 -12.48
N LEU A 121 5.53 8.67 -12.15
CA LEU A 121 5.73 9.24 -10.82
C LEU A 121 4.97 8.48 -9.72
N PRO A 122 3.69 8.11 -9.87
CA PRO A 122 2.98 7.29 -8.88
C PRO A 122 3.63 5.92 -8.65
N GLN A 123 4.18 5.30 -9.70
CA GLN A 123 4.84 4.00 -9.60
C GLN A 123 6.18 4.11 -8.84
N VAL A 124 6.94 5.17 -9.09
CA VAL A 124 8.19 5.44 -8.37
C VAL A 124 7.91 5.75 -6.91
N LEU A 125 6.90 6.56 -6.61
CA LEU A 125 6.48 6.85 -5.24
C LEU A 125 6.02 5.57 -4.52
N LEU A 126 5.27 4.68 -5.17
CA LEU A 126 4.92 3.38 -4.59
C LEU A 126 6.17 2.55 -4.28
N SER A 127 7.14 2.54 -5.18
CA SER A 127 8.40 1.82 -4.98
C SER A 127 9.21 2.42 -3.83
N LYS A 128 9.29 3.76 -3.72
CA LYS A 128 9.89 4.46 -2.60
C LYS A 128 9.22 4.09 -1.28
N GLY A 129 7.89 4.18 -1.22
CA GLY A 129 7.12 3.81 -0.03
C GLY A 129 7.34 2.35 0.39
N ASN A 130 7.38 1.42 -0.58
CA ASN A 130 7.66 0.01 -0.32
C ASN A 130 9.10 -0.21 0.21
N SER A 131 10.08 0.52 -0.29
CA SER A 131 11.46 0.48 0.20
C SER A 131 11.54 0.94 1.65
N LEU A 132 10.92 2.08 1.99
CA LEU A 132 10.82 2.59 3.35
C LEU A 132 10.10 1.62 4.29
N LEU A 133 9.00 1.00 3.83
CA LEU A 133 8.28 -0.01 4.61
C LEU A 133 9.17 -1.23 4.92
N THR A 134 9.97 -1.68 3.95
CA THR A 134 10.92 -2.78 4.11
C THR A 134 12.04 -2.41 5.07
N ALA A 135 12.52 -1.17 5.03
CA ALA A 135 13.50 -0.61 5.95
C ALA A 135 12.91 -0.35 7.36
N LYS A 136 11.59 -0.57 7.56
CA LYS A 136 10.84 -0.29 8.78
C LYS A 136 10.76 1.21 9.14
N ASP A 137 11.01 2.07 8.17
CA ASP A 137 10.65 3.49 8.28
C ASP A 137 9.15 3.66 7.98
N TYR A 138 8.33 3.30 8.95
CA TYR A 138 6.88 3.32 8.80
C TYR A 138 6.33 4.75 8.66
N ALA A 139 6.98 5.72 9.29
CA ALA A 139 6.57 7.11 9.22
C ALA A 139 6.85 7.70 7.82
N GLY A 140 8.05 7.48 7.30
CA GLY A 140 8.42 7.86 5.94
C GLY A 140 7.55 7.18 4.89
N ALA A 141 7.32 5.86 5.02
CA ALA A 141 6.42 5.11 4.14
C ALA A 141 5.00 5.69 4.15
N ALA A 142 4.45 5.96 5.34
CA ALA A 142 3.11 6.54 5.47
C ALA A 142 2.99 7.93 4.84
N ALA A 143 4.02 8.76 4.95
CA ALA A 143 4.05 10.08 4.30
C ALA A 143 3.97 9.93 2.78
N VAL A 144 4.82 9.10 2.18
CA VAL A 144 4.82 8.86 0.73
C VAL A 144 3.48 8.32 0.23
N TYR A 145 2.86 7.37 0.95
CA TYR A 145 1.56 6.86 0.53
C TYR A 145 0.43 7.89 0.66
N LYS A 146 0.50 8.78 1.65
CA LYS A 146 -0.44 9.91 1.76
C LYS A 146 -0.31 10.88 0.59
N ASP A 147 0.90 11.15 0.12
CA ASP A 147 1.14 12.01 -1.04
C ASP A 147 0.52 11.40 -2.31
N ILE A 148 0.68 10.07 -2.51
CA ILE A 148 0.02 9.36 -3.62
C ILE A 148 -1.50 9.50 -3.53
N ILE A 149 -2.08 9.30 -2.34
CA ILE A 149 -3.53 9.38 -2.13
C ILE A 149 -4.05 10.82 -2.27
N ALA A 150 -3.24 11.82 -1.94
CA ALA A 150 -3.58 13.23 -2.14
C ALA A 150 -3.64 13.59 -3.64
N ALA A 151 -2.80 12.97 -4.46
CA ALA A 151 -2.80 13.15 -5.92
C ALA A 151 -3.89 12.33 -6.61
N ASP A 152 -4.19 11.13 -6.11
CA ASP A 152 -5.24 10.22 -6.61
C ASP A 152 -5.95 9.55 -5.44
N GLU A 153 -7.09 10.09 -5.04
CA GLU A 153 -7.90 9.59 -3.93
C GLU A 153 -8.44 8.18 -4.15
N THR A 154 -8.45 7.70 -5.39
CA THR A 154 -8.95 6.37 -5.77
C THR A 154 -7.85 5.32 -5.79
N ASN A 155 -6.62 5.67 -5.45
CA ASN A 155 -5.50 4.73 -5.42
C ASN A 155 -5.60 3.77 -4.23
N GLY A 156 -6.37 2.70 -4.42
CA GLY A 156 -6.59 1.68 -3.39
C GLY A 156 -5.32 0.94 -2.98
N MET A 157 -4.33 0.80 -3.88
CA MET A 157 -3.04 0.18 -3.54
C MET A 157 -2.26 1.05 -2.56
N ALA A 158 -2.16 2.36 -2.80
CA ALA A 158 -1.51 3.28 -1.88
C ALA A 158 -2.23 3.29 -0.52
N ALA A 159 -3.57 3.29 -0.51
CA ALA A 159 -4.36 3.20 0.72
C ALA A 159 -4.09 1.89 1.49
N LEU A 160 -3.98 0.75 0.78
CA LEU A 160 -3.64 -0.53 1.40
C LEU A 160 -2.25 -0.50 2.05
N ARG A 161 -1.26 0.05 1.35
CA ARG A 161 0.11 0.19 1.85
C ARG A 161 0.20 1.18 3.01
N LEU A 162 -0.54 2.29 2.96
CA LEU A 162 -0.67 3.21 4.08
C LEU A 162 -1.20 2.50 5.32
N GLY A 163 -2.27 1.72 5.20
CA GLY A 163 -2.81 0.93 6.29
C GLY A 163 -1.79 -0.03 6.89
N GLN A 164 -0.97 -0.68 6.06
CA GLN A 164 0.11 -1.56 6.52
C GLN A 164 1.18 -0.79 7.30
N ALA A 165 1.62 0.38 6.80
CA ALA A 165 2.61 1.22 7.48
C ALA A 165 2.08 1.71 8.85
N LEU A 166 0.84 2.22 8.89
CA LEU A 166 0.19 2.69 10.11
C LEU A 166 -0.03 1.56 11.12
N SER A 167 -0.46 0.39 10.66
CA SER A 167 -0.61 -0.78 11.53
C SER A 167 0.72 -1.23 12.13
N ALA A 168 1.81 -1.17 11.37
CA ALA A 168 3.14 -1.53 11.83
C ALA A 168 3.74 -0.50 12.78
N SER A 169 3.39 0.79 12.66
CA SER A 169 3.79 1.84 13.60
C SER A 169 2.94 1.88 14.88
N GLY A 170 1.82 1.14 14.91
CA GLY A 170 0.90 1.11 16.06
C GLY A 170 -0.27 2.09 15.98
N ASP A 171 -0.38 2.88 14.92
CA ASP A 171 -1.56 3.72 14.65
C ASP A 171 -2.69 2.85 14.09
N LEU A 172 -3.39 2.14 14.97
CA LEU A 172 -4.45 1.21 14.59
C LEU A 172 -5.67 1.91 14.01
N GLN A 173 -6.01 3.13 14.49
CA GLN A 173 -7.17 3.86 13.95
C GLN A 173 -6.87 4.35 12.54
N GLY A 174 -5.72 4.98 12.32
CA GLY A 174 -5.29 5.38 10.99
C GLY A 174 -5.19 4.19 10.03
N ALA A 175 -4.75 3.02 10.51
CA ALA A 175 -4.71 1.81 9.72
C ALA A 175 -6.12 1.34 9.30
N ILE A 176 -7.10 1.37 10.21
CA ILE A 176 -8.49 1.00 9.89
C ILE A 176 -9.06 1.95 8.83
N ASP A 177 -8.84 3.26 8.97
CA ASP A 177 -9.33 4.25 8.02
C ASP A 177 -8.71 4.04 6.63
N ALA A 178 -7.40 3.80 6.57
CA ALA A 178 -6.69 3.53 5.33
C ALA A 178 -7.12 2.21 4.67
N PHE A 179 -7.31 1.13 5.44
CA PHE A 179 -7.82 -0.14 4.90
C PHE A 179 -9.27 -0.01 4.42
N THR A 180 -10.10 0.77 5.11
CA THR A 180 -11.48 1.04 4.67
C THR A 180 -11.48 1.77 3.33
N LYS A 181 -10.60 2.78 3.16
CA LYS A 181 -10.41 3.46 1.88
C LYS A 181 -9.90 2.51 0.80
N ALA A 182 -8.97 1.62 1.14
CA ALA A 182 -8.45 0.60 0.23
C ALA A 182 -9.54 -0.37 -0.26
N ALA A 183 -10.42 -0.82 0.64
CA ALA A 183 -11.53 -1.70 0.30
C ALA A 183 -12.49 -1.03 -0.69
N ALA A 184 -12.84 0.24 -0.47
CA ALA A 184 -13.71 1.03 -1.34
C ALA A 184 -13.08 1.28 -2.73
N ASN A 185 -11.75 1.14 -2.88
CA ASN A 185 -11.00 1.43 -4.10
C ASN A 185 -10.31 0.17 -4.67
N GLY A 186 -11.02 -0.94 -4.74
CA GLY A 186 -10.60 -2.14 -5.47
C GLY A 186 -9.62 -3.06 -4.72
N GLN A 187 -9.35 -2.81 -3.43
CA GLN A 187 -8.53 -3.69 -2.59
C GLN A 187 -9.33 -4.42 -1.51
N GLU A 188 -10.62 -4.67 -1.77
CA GLU A 188 -11.58 -5.19 -0.79
C GLU A 188 -11.08 -6.46 -0.08
N ALA A 189 -10.68 -7.48 -0.82
CA ALA A 189 -10.25 -8.76 -0.23
C ALA A 189 -9.02 -8.61 0.68
N ASN A 190 -8.03 -7.83 0.23
CA ASN A 190 -6.80 -7.59 0.99
C ASN A 190 -7.06 -6.72 2.23
N ALA A 191 -7.84 -5.67 2.07
CA ALA A 191 -8.19 -4.76 3.14
C ALA A 191 -9.06 -5.43 4.20
N ASN A 192 -10.10 -6.18 3.81
CA ASN A 192 -10.96 -6.92 4.71
C ASN A 192 -10.17 -7.94 5.54
N LYS A 193 -9.21 -8.65 4.94
CA LYS A 193 -8.30 -9.52 5.69
C LYS A 193 -7.54 -8.77 6.78
N GLN A 194 -7.04 -7.57 6.50
CA GLN A 194 -6.32 -6.77 7.50
C GLN A 194 -7.25 -6.23 8.58
N LEU A 195 -8.42 -5.73 8.21
CA LEU A 195 -9.44 -5.25 9.13
C LEU A 195 -9.92 -6.37 10.08
N GLY A 196 -10.16 -7.56 9.53
CA GLY A 196 -10.48 -8.75 10.31
C GLY A 196 -9.37 -9.10 11.31
N ASN A 197 -8.12 -9.08 10.89
CA ASN A 197 -6.97 -9.36 11.75
C ASN A 197 -6.79 -8.33 12.87
N ILE A 198 -6.99 -7.04 12.59
CA ILE A 198 -6.90 -5.98 13.62
C ILE A 198 -7.97 -6.22 14.69
N ASN A 199 -9.21 -6.45 14.28
CA ASN A 199 -10.31 -6.69 15.20
C ASN A 199 -10.14 -8.00 15.98
N LEU A 200 -9.60 -9.05 15.35
CA LEU A 200 -9.29 -10.32 16.03
C LEU A 200 -8.23 -10.15 17.12
N LYS A 201 -7.17 -9.38 16.83
CA LYS A 201 -6.14 -9.06 17.84
C LYS A 201 -6.70 -8.22 18.98
N ALA A 202 -7.56 -7.25 18.69
CA ALA A 202 -8.24 -6.45 19.70
C ALA A 202 -9.13 -7.33 20.59
N ALA A 203 -9.89 -8.26 20.00
CA ALA A 203 -10.71 -9.20 20.73
C ALA A 203 -9.89 -10.11 21.67
N ALA A 204 -8.77 -10.62 21.19
CA ALA A 204 -7.88 -11.47 22.01
C ALA A 204 -7.24 -10.67 23.17
N ALA A 205 -6.84 -9.43 22.93
CA ALA A 205 -6.31 -8.54 23.96
C ALA A 205 -7.36 -8.23 25.04
N ALA A 206 -8.56 -7.84 24.62
CA ALA A 206 -9.67 -7.57 25.53
C ALA A 206 -10.07 -8.80 26.37
N LEU A 207 -10.07 -9.99 25.76
CA LEU A 207 -10.32 -11.24 26.50
C LEU A 207 -9.25 -11.48 27.58
N LYS A 208 -7.98 -11.26 27.26
CA LYS A 208 -6.87 -11.38 28.21
C LYS A 208 -7.00 -10.40 29.39
N GLU A 209 -7.47 -9.19 29.10
CA GLU A 209 -7.73 -8.14 30.10
C GLU A 209 -9.05 -8.33 30.84
N LYS A 210 -9.79 -9.42 30.56
CA LYS A 210 -11.11 -9.71 31.15
C LYS A 210 -12.19 -8.66 30.81
N LYS A 211 -11.98 -7.87 29.76
CA LYS A 211 -12.95 -6.94 29.19
C LYS A 211 -13.89 -7.71 28.24
N TYR A 212 -14.75 -8.53 28.81
CA TYR A 212 -15.50 -9.52 28.04
C TYR A 212 -16.45 -8.90 27.01
N ALA A 213 -17.09 -7.77 27.34
CA ALA A 213 -17.97 -7.07 26.41
C ALA A 213 -17.20 -6.56 25.19
N ASP A 214 -16.02 -5.96 25.41
CA ASP A 214 -15.16 -5.43 24.34
C ASP A 214 -14.60 -6.59 23.49
N ALA A 215 -14.25 -7.71 24.13
CA ALA A 215 -13.78 -8.89 23.44
C ALA A 215 -14.86 -9.46 22.49
N VAL A 216 -16.12 -9.55 22.92
CA VAL A 216 -17.25 -9.97 22.07
C VAL A 216 -17.45 -8.97 20.93
N ALA A 217 -17.48 -7.66 21.22
CA ALA A 217 -17.72 -6.64 20.22
C ALA A 217 -16.63 -6.67 19.11
N SER A 218 -15.37 -6.73 19.51
CA SER A 218 -14.25 -6.81 18.57
C SER A 218 -14.24 -8.12 17.78
N ALA A 219 -14.55 -9.26 18.42
CA ALA A 219 -14.62 -10.53 17.75
C ALA A 219 -15.75 -10.57 16.71
N VAL A 220 -16.94 -10.08 17.06
CA VAL A 220 -18.08 -9.98 16.13
C VAL A 220 -17.70 -9.07 14.96
N LYS A 221 -17.08 -7.91 15.23
CA LYS A 221 -16.62 -7.00 14.17
C LYS A 221 -15.61 -7.67 13.24
N ALA A 222 -14.73 -8.54 13.74
CA ALA A 222 -13.82 -9.31 12.90
C ALA A 222 -14.56 -10.20 11.88
N THR A 223 -15.74 -10.73 12.23
CA THR A 223 -16.54 -11.59 11.34
C THR A 223 -17.27 -10.84 10.23
N GLU A 224 -17.42 -9.52 10.33
CA GLU A 224 -17.98 -8.68 9.26
C GLU A 224 -17.07 -8.64 8.02
N TYR A 225 -15.78 -8.91 8.19
CA TYR A 225 -14.77 -8.91 7.14
C TYR A 225 -14.47 -10.29 6.54
N GLY A 226 -15.20 -11.30 6.96
CA GLY A 226 -15.11 -12.67 6.46
C GLY A 226 -15.27 -13.71 7.55
N ASP A 227 -15.59 -14.94 7.14
CA ASP A 227 -15.75 -16.06 8.05
C ASP A 227 -14.42 -16.36 8.76
N ASN A 228 -14.42 -16.19 10.08
CA ASN A 228 -13.26 -16.44 10.92
C ASN A 228 -13.65 -17.29 12.15
N PRO A 229 -13.38 -18.60 12.12
CA PRO A 229 -13.70 -19.47 13.24
C PRO A 229 -13.08 -19.01 14.56
N GLN A 230 -11.85 -18.48 14.53
CA GLN A 230 -11.18 -18.02 15.75
C GLN A 230 -11.91 -16.82 16.39
N ALA A 231 -12.49 -15.94 15.58
CA ALA A 231 -13.28 -14.81 16.10
C ALA A 231 -14.53 -15.33 16.84
N PHE A 232 -15.25 -16.30 16.26
CA PHE A 232 -16.39 -16.92 16.94
C PHE A 232 -15.99 -17.66 18.22
N GLN A 233 -14.83 -18.31 18.23
CA GLN A 233 -14.30 -18.94 19.45
C GLN A 233 -14.03 -17.91 20.55
N ILE A 234 -13.40 -16.78 20.24
CA ILE A 234 -13.14 -15.70 21.21
C ILE A 234 -14.45 -15.10 21.73
N ALA A 235 -15.41 -14.82 20.82
CA ALA A 235 -16.72 -14.30 21.20
C ALA A 235 -17.47 -15.26 22.15
N ALA A 236 -17.42 -16.55 21.86
CA ALA A 236 -18.03 -17.58 22.69
C ALA A 236 -17.39 -17.68 24.08
N GLN A 237 -16.06 -17.73 24.15
CA GLN A 237 -15.31 -17.76 25.41
C GLN A 237 -15.58 -16.51 26.25
N ALA A 238 -15.54 -15.34 25.65
CA ALA A 238 -15.83 -14.09 26.34
C ALA A 238 -17.27 -14.05 26.88
N SER A 239 -18.25 -14.48 26.07
CA SER A 239 -19.65 -14.59 26.48
C SER A 239 -19.84 -15.57 27.62
N GLN A 240 -19.17 -16.74 27.59
CA GLN A 240 -19.21 -17.74 28.66
C GLN A 240 -18.65 -17.18 29.97
N LEU A 241 -17.49 -16.52 29.91
CA LEU A 241 -16.85 -15.88 31.07
C LEU A 241 -17.66 -14.70 31.62
N ALA A 242 -18.44 -14.03 30.77
CA ALA A 242 -19.40 -13.01 31.18
C ALA A 242 -20.73 -13.56 31.74
N GLY A 243 -20.90 -14.90 31.83
CA GLY A 243 -22.14 -15.54 32.28
C GLY A 243 -23.30 -15.49 31.28
N LYS A 244 -23.02 -15.13 30.01
CA LYS A 244 -24.02 -15.03 28.93
C LYS A 244 -24.12 -16.36 28.17
N ALA A 245 -24.72 -17.37 28.80
CA ALA A 245 -24.74 -18.74 28.28
C ALA A 245 -25.35 -18.87 26.87
N ASN A 246 -26.42 -18.15 26.57
CA ASN A 246 -27.07 -18.20 25.26
C ASN A 246 -26.19 -17.61 24.15
N ASP A 247 -25.50 -16.51 24.41
CA ASP A 247 -24.56 -15.90 23.46
C ASP A 247 -23.36 -16.84 23.24
N ALA A 248 -22.83 -17.44 24.32
CA ALA A 248 -21.75 -18.41 24.24
C ALA A 248 -22.13 -19.62 23.36
N ILE A 249 -23.31 -20.19 23.55
CA ILE A 249 -23.83 -21.29 22.74
C ILE A 249 -23.87 -20.85 21.26
N LYS A 250 -24.51 -19.74 20.95
CA LYS A 250 -24.64 -19.22 19.58
C LYS A 250 -23.27 -19.12 18.87
N TYR A 251 -22.28 -18.56 19.55
CA TYR A 251 -20.96 -18.38 18.93
C TYR A 251 -20.15 -19.69 18.86
N PHE A 252 -20.26 -20.58 19.83
CA PHE A 252 -19.63 -21.90 19.76
C PHE A 252 -20.26 -22.78 18.66
N GLU A 253 -21.57 -22.71 18.47
CA GLU A 253 -22.24 -23.40 17.36
C GLU A 253 -21.73 -22.91 16.02
N LYS A 254 -21.59 -21.58 15.85
CA LYS A 254 -21.04 -21.00 14.62
C LYS A 254 -19.56 -21.39 14.39
N TYR A 255 -18.77 -21.48 15.47
CA TYR A 255 -17.43 -22.03 15.39
C TYR A 255 -17.41 -23.46 14.85
N LEU A 256 -18.26 -24.36 15.39
CA LEU A 256 -18.33 -25.75 14.94
C LEU A 256 -18.87 -25.91 13.51
N GLU A 257 -19.74 -25.00 13.08
CA GLU A 257 -20.22 -24.97 11.70
C GLU A 257 -19.06 -24.67 10.72
N LEU A 258 -18.21 -23.71 11.05
CA LEU A 258 -17.09 -23.30 10.21
C LEU A 258 -15.85 -24.22 10.34
N ALA A 259 -15.68 -24.88 11.47
CA ALA A 259 -14.51 -25.71 11.78
C ALA A 259 -14.92 -27.06 12.43
N PRO A 260 -15.73 -27.90 11.77
CA PRO A 260 -16.29 -29.12 12.36
C PRO A 260 -15.23 -30.18 12.68
N THR A 261 -14.07 -30.12 12.01
CA THR A 261 -12.95 -31.08 12.20
C THR A 261 -11.78 -30.47 12.99
N ALA A 262 -11.97 -29.30 13.59
CA ALA A 262 -10.93 -28.67 14.41
C ALA A 262 -10.54 -29.59 15.57
N LYS A 263 -9.26 -29.59 15.95
CA LYS A 263 -8.71 -30.43 17.01
C LYS A 263 -9.48 -30.32 18.35
N ASN A 264 -10.08 -29.15 18.60
CA ASN A 264 -10.86 -28.87 19.81
C ASN A 264 -12.38 -28.96 19.58
N ALA A 265 -12.86 -29.46 18.43
CA ALA A 265 -14.30 -29.54 18.13
C ALA A 265 -15.07 -30.36 19.14
N GLY A 266 -14.52 -31.49 19.58
CA GLY A 266 -15.13 -32.33 20.62
C GLY A 266 -15.23 -31.63 21.99
N GLN A 267 -14.18 -30.93 22.40
CA GLN A 267 -14.19 -30.09 23.60
C GLN A 267 -15.26 -28.99 23.51
N ILE A 268 -15.38 -28.31 22.38
CA ILE A 268 -16.39 -27.26 22.17
C ILE A 268 -17.80 -27.86 22.20
N ALA A 269 -18.00 -28.99 21.56
CA ALA A 269 -19.28 -29.70 21.62
C ALA A 269 -19.65 -30.09 23.07
N TYR A 270 -18.71 -30.62 23.86
CA TYR A 270 -18.92 -30.87 25.27
C TYR A 270 -19.35 -29.60 26.03
N THR A 271 -18.66 -28.48 25.79
CA THR A 271 -18.97 -27.19 26.42
C THR A 271 -20.38 -26.70 26.06
N ILE A 272 -20.80 -26.82 24.80
CA ILE A 272 -22.15 -26.46 24.36
C ILE A 272 -23.19 -27.38 25.07
N GLY A 273 -22.91 -28.68 25.15
CA GLY A 273 -23.77 -29.62 25.87
C GLY A 273 -23.98 -29.23 27.34
N ALA A 274 -22.91 -28.85 28.04
CA ALA A 274 -22.97 -28.38 29.41
C ALA A 274 -23.77 -27.07 29.56
N LEU A 275 -23.59 -26.12 28.65
CA LEU A 275 -24.37 -24.89 28.65
C LEU A 275 -25.86 -25.12 28.38
N TYR A 276 -26.22 -26.02 27.46
CA TYR A 276 -27.60 -26.38 27.24
C TYR A 276 -28.21 -27.11 28.43
N GLN A 277 -27.45 -27.98 29.10
CA GLN A 277 -27.88 -28.63 30.31
C GLN A 277 -28.14 -27.61 31.44
N GLN A 278 -27.26 -26.65 31.62
CA GLN A 278 -27.44 -25.54 32.56
C GLN A 278 -28.72 -24.74 32.25
N ASN A 279 -29.02 -24.55 30.99
CA ASN A 279 -30.24 -23.90 30.51
C ASN A 279 -31.48 -24.83 30.51
N LYS A 280 -31.36 -26.03 31.10
CA LYS A 280 -32.42 -27.03 31.18
C LYS A 280 -32.94 -27.52 29.81
N ASN A 281 -32.20 -27.36 28.75
CA ASN A 281 -32.52 -27.87 27.43
C ASN A 281 -31.88 -29.28 27.25
N VAL A 282 -32.52 -30.27 27.82
CA VAL A 282 -32.01 -31.67 27.85
C VAL A 282 -31.82 -32.24 26.45
N ALA A 283 -32.74 -31.96 25.54
CA ALA A 283 -32.66 -32.46 24.17
C ALA A 283 -31.40 -31.99 23.45
N LYS A 284 -31.10 -30.68 23.48
CA LYS A 284 -29.90 -30.13 22.92
C LYS A 284 -28.63 -30.55 23.66
N ALA A 285 -28.67 -30.65 24.98
CA ALA A 285 -27.56 -31.18 25.77
C ALA A 285 -27.13 -32.58 25.30
N LYS A 286 -28.09 -33.48 25.12
CA LYS A 286 -27.84 -34.85 24.60
C LYS A 286 -27.23 -34.82 23.19
N GLU A 287 -27.75 -33.96 22.28
CA GLU A 287 -27.20 -33.81 20.93
C GLU A 287 -25.69 -33.48 20.96
N TYR A 288 -25.31 -32.46 21.74
CA TYR A 288 -23.93 -32.00 21.79
C TYR A 288 -23.01 -32.94 22.59
N TYR A 289 -23.45 -33.58 23.65
CA TYR A 289 -22.67 -34.61 24.30
C TYR A 289 -22.44 -35.81 23.37
N THR A 290 -23.39 -36.17 22.52
CA THR A 290 -23.20 -37.19 21.50
C THR A 290 -22.09 -36.81 20.51
N LYS A 291 -22.03 -35.55 20.06
CA LYS A 291 -20.94 -35.06 19.23
C LYS A 291 -19.57 -35.11 19.94
N ALA A 292 -19.55 -34.94 21.26
CA ALA A 292 -18.34 -34.95 22.07
C ALA A 292 -17.85 -36.37 22.49
N GLN A 293 -18.66 -37.40 22.37
CA GLN A 293 -18.39 -38.73 22.95
C GLN A 293 -17.09 -39.42 22.49
N ASN A 294 -16.52 -39.01 21.38
CA ASN A 294 -15.26 -39.51 20.83
C ASN A 294 -14.07 -38.59 21.10
N ASP A 295 -14.26 -37.49 21.83
CA ASP A 295 -13.16 -36.59 22.21
C ASP A 295 -12.19 -37.30 23.16
N PRO A 296 -10.89 -37.28 22.94
CA PRO A 296 -9.91 -37.99 23.77
C PRO A 296 -9.94 -37.57 25.24
N LYS A 297 -10.29 -36.33 25.54
CA LYS A 297 -10.28 -35.76 26.89
C LYS A 297 -11.66 -35.75 27.54
N TYR A 298 -12.68 -35.39 26.79
CA TYR A 298 -14.03 -35.16 27.31
C TYR A 298 -15.03 -36.25 26.96
N GLY A 299 -14.67 -37.23 26.11
CA GLY A 299 -15.59 -38.24 25.61
C GLY A 299 -16.14 -39.15 26.68
N ALA A 300 -15.31 -39.56 27.66
CA ALA A 300 -15.77 -40.41 28.78
C ALA A 300 -16.80 -39.68 29.65
N GLU A 301 -16.58 -38.41 29.96
CA GLU A 301 -17.51 -37.61 30.75
C GLU A 301 -18.78 -37.28 29.96
N ALA A 302 -18.67 -37.01 28.66
CA ALA A 302 -19.83 -36.83 27.79
C ALA A 302 -20.76 -38.07 27.77
N LYS A 303 -20.22 -39.28 27.71
CA LYS A 303 -20.99 -40.54 27.78
C LYS A 303 -21.70 -40.67 29.11
N LYS A 304 -21.01 -40.42 30.23
CA LYS A 304 -21.59 -40.45 31.56
C LYS A 304 -22.76 -39.48 31.71
N LEU A 305 -22.61 -38.24 31.21
CA LEU A 305 -23.67 -37.25 31.23
C LEU A 305 -24.85 -37.62 30.31
N LEU A 306 -24.61 -38.24 29.16
CA LEU A 306 -25.65 -38.79 28.29
C LEU A 306 -26.49 -39.84 29.03
N ASP A 307 -25.83 -40.75 29.77
CA ASP A 307 -26.52 -41.78 30.54
C ASP A 307 -27.35 -41.19 31.69
N ALA A 308 -26.85 -40.17 32.35
CA ALA A 308 -27.56 -39.47 33.42
C ALA A 308 -28.77 -38.63 32.96
N LEU A 309 -28.83 -38.29 31.68
CA LEU A 309 -29.92 -37.54 31.09
C LEU A 309 -31.02 -38.43 30.45
N LYS A 310 -30.86 -39.76 30.55
CA LYS A 310 -31.91 -40.70 30.10
C LYS A 310 -33.09 -40.60 31.02
#